data_697ce410b7ce494da4e7ae4ad4664cf1
#
_entry.id   697ce410b7ce494da4e7ae4ad4664cf1
#
_cell.length_a   1.000
_cell.length_b   1.000
_cell.length_c   1.000
_cell.angle_alpha   90.00
_cell.angle_beta   90.00
_cell.angle_gamma   90.00
#
_symmetry.space_group_name_H-M   'P 1'
#
loop_
_entity.id
_entity.type
_entity.pdbx_description
1 polymer ?
#
loop_
_entity_poly.entity_id
_entity_poly.type
_entity_poly.pdbx_seq_one_letter_code
_entity_poly.pdbx_strand_id
1 'polypeptide(L)'
;MKKINRREFVRKGIAGVSAVSAGLAFTGFAGPADGTIGQVKLGETGLNVSQLAFGCGTNGWAHESVLTRGGMDAFKKVSRHAYDRGVTFIDTADSYGTHTFVRELFKEVPRDNFQLMTKIWTEDNNWNKVVPVQQTLDRFKKELGAEYFDIVLLHCLMNGNWVTEKASFREQLSEAKQKGEVKLVGVSCHNIDAMKAAVVDPWVDVILARINPDQVRMDGTPEEIMKLLKTAKDAGKGVIGMKIFGGGNLTQEEVREKSLRFAWESGNVHTMTIGMEKTAYVDDAVERIARITKDISG
;
A
#
# COMPACT_ATOMS: atom_id res chain seq x y z
N MET A 1 -16.67 51.43 -26.42
CA MET A 1 -16.48 50.13 -25.71
C MET A 1 -17.14 50.25 -24.34
N LYS A 2 -18.29 49.57 -24.12
CA LYS A 2 -18.98 49.56 -22.82
C LYS A 2 -18.27 48.59 -21.87
N LYS A 3 -17.82 49.05 -20.71
CA LYS A 3 -17.24 48.23 -19.66
C LYS A 3 -18.33 47.33 -19.06
N ILE A 4 -18.17 46.03 -19.22
CA ILE A 4 -19.02 45.01 -18.59
C ILE A 4 -18.61 44.91 -17.11
N ASN A 5 -19.56 45.05 -16.19
CA ASN A 5 -19.29 44.99 -14.77
C ASN A 5 -19.26 43.51 -14.29
N ARG A 6 -18.63 43.27 -13.13
CA ARG A 6 -18.42 41.94 -12.56
C ARG A 6 -19.71 41.13 -12.37
N ARG A 7 -20.85 41.76 -12.15
CA ARG A 7 -22.15 41.08 -11.99
C ARG A 7 -22.75 40.60 -13.31
N GLU A 8 -22.53 41.32 -14.42
CA GLU A 8 -22.95 40.87 -15.75
C GLU A 8 -22.09 39.74 -16.31
N PHE A 9 -20.78 39.74 -15.96
CA PHE A 9 -19.88 38.63 -16.32
C PHE A 9 -20.29 37.33 -15.65
N VAL A 10 -20.63 37.34 -14.35
CA VAL A 10 -21.10 36.16 -13.61
C VAL A 10 -22.46 35.68 -14.10
N ARG A 11 -23.35 36.58 -14.51
CA ARG A 11 -24.70 36.22 -15.00
C ARG A 11 -24.70 35.65 -16.43
N LYS A 12 -23.74 36.02 -17.27
CA LYS A 12 -23.58 35.49 -18.64
C LYS A 12 -22.68 34.28 -18.72
N GLY A 13 -21.90 33.99 -17.67
CA GLY A 13 -21.06 32.76 -17.56
C GLY A 13 -21.80 31.51 -17.12
N ILE A 14 -23.08 31.61 -16.68
CA ILE A 14 -23.87 30.49 -16.16
C ILE A 14 -24.86 29.92 -17.20
N ALA A 15 -24.96 30.55 -18.36
CA ALA A 15 -25.89 30.12 -19.42
C ALA A 15 -25.09 29.56 -20.63
N GLY A 16 -24.41 28.46 -20.48
CA GLY A 16 -23.71 27.86 -21.63
C GLY A 16 -22.78 26.67 -21.34
N VAL A 17 -22.86 26.11 -20.17
CA VAL A 17 -22.28 24.80 -19.91
C VAL A 17 -23.42 23.89 -19.46
N SER A 18 -24.16 23.33 -20.41
CA SER A 18 -24.76 22.03 -20.20
C SER A 18 -23.56 21.11 -19.93
N ALA A 19 -23.18 21.00 -18.66
CA ALA A 19 -22.38 19.90 -18.21
C ALA A 19 -23.13 18.64 -18.62
N VAL A 20 -22.68 18.02 -19.68
CA VAL A 20 -22.73 16.57 -19.76
C VAL A 20 -21.88 16.14 -18.58
N SER A 21 -22.49 16.08 -17.41
CA SER A 21 -22.11 15.14 -16.39
C SER A 21 -22.34 13.78 -17.03
N ALA A 22 -21.36 13.32 -17.82
CA ALA A 22 -21.06 11.93 -17.90
C ALA A 22 -20.75 11.58 -16.43
N GLY A 23 -21.82 11.30 -15.70
CA GLY A 23 -21.75 10.50 -14.50
C GLY A 23 -21.01 9.25 -14.96
N LEU A 24 -19.73 9.18 -14.65
CA LEU A 24 -19.12 7.91 -14.33
C LEU A 24 -20.00 7.40 -13.17
N ALA A 25 -21.15 6.82 -13.53
CA ALA A 25 -21.80 5.86 -12.68
C ALA A 25 -20.70 4.87 -12.38
N PHE A 26 -20.12 4.96 -11.19
CA PHE A 26 -19.51 3.82 -10.56
C PHE A 26 -20.59 2.76 -10.54
N THR A 27 -20.67 2.03 -11.64
CA THR A 27 -21.43 0.78 -11.71
C THR A 27 -20.90 -0.03 -10.55
N GLY A 28 -21.80 -0.37 -9.66
CA GLY A 28 -21.51 -1.11 -8.45
C GLY A 28 -20.46 -2.19 -8.74
N PHE A 29 -19.52 -2.35 -7.84
CA PHE A 29 -18.49 -3.38 -7.94
C PHE A 29 -19.17 -4.67 -8.38
N ALA A 30 -19.01 -5.03 -9.65
CA ALA A 30 -19.28 -6.40 -10.07
C ALA A 30 -18.37 -7.23 -9.17
N GLY A 31 -18.94 -8.19 -8.46
CA GLY A 31 -18.15 -9.12 -7.67
C GLY A 31 -16.99 -9.63 -8.53
N PRO A 32 -15.85 -9.99 -7.95
CA PRO A 32 -14.69 -10.41 -8.71
C PRO A 32 -15.11 -11.46 -9.72
N ALA A 33 -14.68 -11.31 -10.98
CA ALA A 33 -14.84 -12.38 -11.96
C ALA A 33 -14.28 -13.66 -11.36
N ASP A 34 -14.89 -14.82 -11.63
CA ASP A 34 -14.43 -16.10 -11.06
C ASP A 34 -12.91 -16.21 -11.20
N GLY A 35 -12.23 -16.40 -10.07
CA GLY A 35 -10.78 -16.53 -10.00
C GLY A 35 -9.97 -15.22 -9.87
N THR A 36 -10.59 -14.06 -9.64
CA THR A 36 -9.91 -12.80 -9.36
C THR A 36 -10.12 -12.35 -7.91
N ILE A 37 -9.26 -11.42 -7.42
CA ILE A 37 -9.40 -10.86 -6.08
C ILE A 37 -10.21 -9.55 -6.10
N GLY A 38 -10.98 -9.32 -5.04
CA GLY A 38 -11.83 -8.12 -4.90
C GLY A 38 -11.06 -6.87 -4.50
N GLN A 39 -11.76 -5.73 -4.58
CA GLN A 39 -11.28 -4.43 -4.11
C GLN A 39 -11.94 -4.07 -2.78
N VAL A 40 -11.24 -3.33 -1.94
CA VAL A 40 -11.71 -2.86 -0.63
C VAL A 40 -11.34 -1.40 -0.41
N LYS A 41 -12.11 -0.71 0.42
CA LYS A 41 -11.75 0.62 0.90
C LYS A 41 -10.59 0.49 1.89
N LEU A 42 -9.57 1.31 1.74
CA LEU A 42 -8.45 1.38 2.69
C LEU A 42 -8.80 2.36 3.83
N GLY A 43 -9.56 1.91 4.81
CA GLY A 43 -10.10 2.79 5.86
C GLY A 43 -10.97 3.91 5.28
N GLU A 44 -10.91 5.08 5.92
CA GLU A 44 -11.61 6.30 5.47
C GLU A 44 -10.69 7.20 4.63
N THR A 45 -9.63 6.64 4.04
CA THR A 45 -8.62 7.39 3.27
C THR A 45 -9.10 7.86 1.89
N GLY A 46 -10.23 7.35 1.42
CA GLY A 46 -10.73 7.59 0.05
C GLY A 46 -10.06 6.72 -1.02
N LEU A 47 -9.08 5.89 -0.67
CA LEU A 47 -8.42 4.99 -1.61
C LEU A 47 -9.04 3.59 -1.58
N ASN A 48 -9.30 3.02 -2.75
CA ASN A 48 -9.62 1.61 -2.90
C ASN A 48 -8.36 0.84 -3.34
N VAL A 49 -8.16 -0.35 -2.78
CA VAL A 49 -7.02 -1.23 -3.08
C VAL A 49 -7.49 -2.67 -3.27
N SER A 50 -6.74 -3.51 -3.96
CA SER A 50 -7.03 -4.93 -3.98
C SER A 50 -6.84 -5.55 -2.56
N GLN A 51 -7.66 -6.56 -2.23
CA GLN A 51 -7.60 -7.28 -0.94
C GLN A 51 -6.23 -7.91 -0.67
N LEU A 52 -5.43 -8.07 -1.70
CA LEU A 52 -4.05 -8.54 -1.68
C LEU A 52 -3.16 -7.55 -2.40
N ALA A 53 -2.05 -7.16 -1.79
CA ALA A 53 -0.98 -6.40 -2.43
C ALA A 53 0.12 -7.34 -2.95
N PHE A 54 0.65 -7.04 -4.14
CA PHE A 54 1.86 -7.67 -4.66
C PHE A 54 3.07 -7.17 -3.88
N GLY A 55 3.52 -7.96 -2.89
CA GLY A 55 4.63 -7.63 -2.01
C GLY A 55 5.98 -7.87 -2.69
N CYS A 56 6.70 -6.79 -2.96
CA CYS A 56 8.00 -6.85 -3.65
C CYS A 56 9.20 -7.06 -2.71
N GLY A 57 8.98 -7.09 -1.39
CA GLY A 57 10.02 -6.99 -0.38
C GLY A 57 10.38 -8.29 0.36
N THR A 58 10.12 -9.47 -0.19
CA THR A 58 10.54 -10.72 0.46
C THR A 58 12.06 -10.73 0.66
N ASN A 59 12.48 -10.73 1.96
CA ASN A 59 13.87 -10.59 2.36
C ASN A 59 14.58 -9.38 1.71
N GLY A 60 13.84 -8.27 1.51
CA GLY A 60 14.33 -7.05 0.89
C GLY A 60 15.22 -6.25 1.81
N TRP A 61 16.45 -5.95 1.36
CA TRP A 61 17.45 -5.16 2.07
C TRP A 61 18.53 -4.66 1.11
N ALA A 62 19.06 -3.47 1.33
CA ALA A 62 20.19 -2.92 0.58
C ALA A 62 20.01 -2.96 -0.95
N HIS A 63 18.82 -2.58 -1.42
CA HIS A 63 18.40 -2.56 -2.82
C HIS A 63 18.33 -3.95 -3.49
N GLU A 64 18.14 -5.01 -2.70
CA GLU A 64 17.98 -6.37 -3.19
C GLU A 64 16.79 -7.08 -2.49
N SER A 65 16.12 -7.97 -3.20
CA SER A 65 15.03 -8.82 -2.69
C SER A 65 15.02 -10.18 -3.40
N VAL A 66 14.18 -11.10 -2.97
CA VAL A 66 14.02 -12.38 -3.69
C VAL A 66 13.60 -12.15 -5.14
N LEU A 67 12.71 -11.16 -5.39
CA LEU A 67 12.25 -10.85 -6.74
C LEU A 67 13.38 -10.28 -7.63
N THR A 68 14.24 -9.41 -7.10
CA THR A 68 15.36 -8.87 -7.90
C THR A 68 16.39 -9.96 -8.22
N ARG A 69 16.66 -10.85 -7.28
CA ARG A 69 17.54 -12.03 -7.52
C ARG A 69 16.97 -13.00 -8.54
N GLY A 70 15.64 -13.10 -8.62
CA GLY A 70 14.94 -13.89 -9.64
C GLY A 70 15.07 -13.37 -11.06
N GLY A 71 15.46 -12.10 -11.20
CA GLY A 71 15.67 -11.42 -12.47
C GLY A 71 14.38 -10.84 -13.09
N MET A 72 14.59 -10.01 -14.12
CA MET A 72 13.53 -9.20 -14.73
C MET A 72 12.43 -10.05 -15.39
N ASP A 73 12.79 -11.10 -16.11
CA ASP A 73 11.81 -11.94 -16.82
C ASP A 73 10.89 -12.68 -15.86
N ALA A 74 11.43 -13.21 -14.75
CA ALA A 74 10.64 -13.85 -13.71
C ALA A 74 9.70 -12.85 -13.03
N PHE A 75 10.20 -11.64 -12.73
CA PHE A 75 9.39 -10.55 -12.18
C PHE A 75 8.23 -10.19 -13.10
N LYS A 76 8.51 -9.91 -14.38
CA LYS A 76 7.48 -9.55 -15.38
C LYS A 76 6.41 -10.63 -15.48
N LYS A 77 6.81 -11.90 -15.55
CA LYS A 77 5.88 -13.02 -15.61
C LYS A 77 4.96 -13.06 -14.39
N VAL A 78 5.50 -12.96 -13.17
CA VAL A 78 4.71 -13.10 -11.95
C VAL A 78 3.88 -11.85 -11.67
N SER A 79 4.42 -10.65 -11.89
CA SER A 79 3.70 -9.40 -11.65
C SER A 79 2.56 -9.19 -12.66
N ARG A 80 2.76 -9.56 -13.92
CA ARG A 80 1.70 -9.56 -14.92
C ARG A 80 0.60 -10.56 -14.56
N HIS A 81 0.96 -11.77 -14.16
CA HIS A 81 -0.01 -12.77 -13.72
C HIS A 81 -0.79 -12.28 -12.49
N ALA A 82 -0.14 -11.65 -11.52
CA ALA A 82 -0.81 -11.06 -10.37
C ALA A 82 -1.84 -9.99 -10.78
N TYR A 83 -1.50 -9.12 -11.72
CA TYR A 83 -2.42 -8.15 -12.29
C TYR A 83 -3.63 -8.82 -12.97
N ASP A 84 -3.40 -9.84 -13.78
CA ASP A 84 -4.47 -10.59 -14.48
C ASP A 84 -5.41 -11.32 -13.48
N ARG A 85 -4.93 -11.60 -12.26
CA ARG A 85 -5.72 -12.13 -11.12
C ARG A 85 -6.36 -11.04 -10.25
N GLY A 86 -6.32 -9.77 -10.68
CA GLY A 86 -6.94 -8.63 -10.00
C GLY A 86 -6.11 -8.01 -8.88
N VAL A 87 -4.84 -8.40 -8.71
CA VAL A 87 -3.92 -7.80 -7.73
C VAL A 87 -3.38 -6.50 -8.32
N THR A 88 -4.01 -5.38 -7.98
CA THR A 88 -3.66 -4.04 -8.48
C THR A 88 -2.90 -3.19 -7.49
N PHE A 89 -2.78 -3.63 -6.24
CA PHE A 89 -2.02 -2.91 -5.23
C PHE A 89 -0.58 -3.41 -5.18
N ILE A 90 0.39 -2.51 -5.42
CA ILE A 90 1.82 -2.82 -5.42
C ILE A 90 2.46 -2.29 -4.14
N ASP A 91 3.12 -3.15 -3.40
CA ASP A 91 3.91 -2.83 -2.22
C ASP A 91 5.41 -2.97 -2.54
N THR A 92 6.07 -1.82 -2.78
CA THR A 92 7.52 -1.73 -2.98
C THR A 92 8.19 -0.87 -1.91
N ALA A 93 9.48 -0.70 -1.98
CA ALA A 93 10.28 0.20 -1.15
C ALA A 93 11.65 0.44 -1.77
N ASP A 94 12.30 1.53 -1.36
CA ASP A 94 13.68 1.82 -1.73
C ASP A 94 14.63 0.65 -1.46
N SER A 95 14.60 0.13 -0.23
CA SER A 95 15.47 -0.95 0.21
C SER A 95 15.28 -2.28 -0.52
N TYR A 96 14.23 -2.45 -1.33
CA TYR A 96 13.94 -3.71 -2.03
C TYR A 96 14.59 -3.81 -3.42
N GLY A 97 15.04 -2.67 -3.98
CA GLY A 97 15.62 -2.60 -5.33
C GLY A 97 14.63 -2.89 -6.47
N THR A 98 13.34 -2.87 -6.17
CA THR A 98 12.30 -3.30 -7.13
C THR A 98 11.66 -2.17 -7.92
N HIS A 99 12.02 -0.90 -7.70
CA HIS A 99 11.42 0.23 -8.43
C HIS A 99 11.56 0.11 -9.94
N THR A 100 12.77 -0.19 -10.44
CA THR A 100 13.00 -0.36 -11.88
C THR A 100 12.31 -1.58 -12.46
N PHE A 101 12.07 -2.61 -11.65
CA PHE A 101 11.30 -3.80 -12.02
C PHE A 101 9.81 -3.46 -12.16
N VAL A 102 9.25 -2.73 -11.20
CA VAL A 102 7.85 -2.25 -11.24
C VAL A 102 7.63 -1.34 -12.45
N ARG A 103 8.61 -0.49 -12.81
CA ARG A 103 8.55 0.31 -14.04
C ARG A 103 8.36 -0.54 -15.30
N GLU A 104 8.97 -1.71 -15.37
CA GLU A 104 8.78 -2.58 -16.53
C GLU A 104 7.34 -3.12 -16.61
N LEU A 105 6.69 -3.40 -15.47
CA LEU A 105 5.26 -3.72 -15.45
C LEU A 105 4.41 -2.54 -15.94
N PHE A 106 4.75 -1.31 -15.59
CA PHE A 106 4.01 -0.11 -16.03
C PHE A 106 4.16 0.19 -17.54
N LYS A 107 5.14 -0.40 -18.22
CA LYS A 107 5.22 -0.36 -19.67
C LYS A 107 4.20 -1.30 -20.35
N GLU A 108 3.78 -2.35 -19.67
CA GLU A 108 2.82 -3.33 -20.19
C GLU A 108 1.37 -3.00 -19.78
N VAL A 109 1.20 -2.39 -18.60
CA VAL A 109 -0.10 -2.02 -18.02
C VAL A 109 -0.01 -0.58 -17.52
N PRO A 110 -0.92 0.33 -17.92
CA PRO A 110 -0.89 1.72 -17.49
C PRO A 110 -0.79 1.86 -15.97
N ARG A 111 0.08 2.79 -15.50
CA ARG A 111 0.31 3.08 -14.07
C ARG A 111 -1.00 3.33 -13.30
N ASP A 112 -1.96 3.99 -13.92
CA ASP A 112 -3.23 4.37 -13.29
C ASP A 112 -4.15 3.18 -12.99
N ASN A 113 -3.84 2.00 -13.52
CA ASN A 113 -4.53 0.76 -13.15
C ASN A 113 -4.07 0.19 -11.80
N PHE A 114 -3.05 0.80 -11.18
CA PHE A 114 -2.47 0.32 -9.93
C PHE A 114 -2.60 1.35 -8.82
N GLN A 115 -2.65 0.86 -7.59
CA GLN A 115 -2.31 1.60 -6.39
C GLN A 115 -0.87 1.28 -6.04
N LEU A 116 -0.05 2.31 -5.87
CA LEU A 116 1.39 2.17 -5.65
C LEU A 116 1.77 2.66 -4.26
N MET A 117 2.28 1.76 -3.45
CA MET A 117 2.90 2.07 -2.16
C MET A 117 4.40 1.89 -2.26
N THR A 118 5.14 2.91 -1.84
CA THR A 118 6.59 2.83 -1.63
C THR A 118 6.97 3.33 -0.23
N LYS A 119 8.24 3.16 0.15
CA LYS A 119 8.72 3.49 1.49
C LYS A 119 10.08 4.15 1.43
N ILE A 120 10.27 5.19 2.25
CA ILE A 120 11.51 5.91 2.41
C ILE A 120 12.27 5.34 3.60
N TRP A 121 13.53 4.96 3.39
CA TRP A 121 14.44 4.62 4.47
C TRP A 121 14.93 5.89 5.15
N THR A 122 14.86 5.95 6.47
CA THR A 122 15.01 7.19 7.24
C THR A 122 16.32 7.28 8.04
N GLU A 123 17.24 6.35 7.83
CA GLU A 123 18.52 6.27 8.53
C GLU A 123 19.68 6.24 7.55
N ASP A 124 20.79 6.85 7.96
CA ASP A 124 22.07 6.68 7.29
C ASP A 124 22.64 5.28 7.58
N ASN A 125 23.16 4.64 6.55
CA ASN A 125 23.87 3.38 6.69
C ASN A 125 24.81 3.14 5.48
N ASN A 126 25.33 1.92 5.31
CA ASN A 126 26.27 1.58 4.25
C ASN A 126 25.65 1.56 2.83
N TRP A 127 24.34 1.49 2.68
CA TRP A 127 23.65 1.48 1.38
C TRP A 127 22.71 2.68 1.19
N ASN A 128 22.39 3.43 2.24
CA ASN A 128 21.49 4.59 2.19
C ASN A 128 22.14 5.82 2.79
N LYS A 129 21.98 6.96 2.14
CA LYS A 129 22.24 8.28 2.68
C LYS A 129 20.96 9.06 2.75
N VAL A 130 20.67 9.60 3.92
CA VAL A 130 19.52 10.48 4.11
C VAL A 130 19.76 11.78 3.34
N VAL A 131 18.81 12.08 2.47
CA VAL A 131 18.74 13.31 1.69
C VAL A 131 17.35 13.93 1.88
N PRO A 132 17.13 15.20 1.48
CA PRO A 132 15.79 15.78 1.50
C PRO A 132 14.76 14.88 0.80
N VAL A 133 13.56 14.78 1.39
CA VAL A 133 12.50 13.88 0.90
C VAL A 133 12.17 14.15 -0.57
N GLN A 134 12.17 15.42 -1.01
CA GLN A 134 11.93 15.76 -2.41
C GLN A 134 12.93 15.09 -3.34
N GLN A 135 14.22 15.08 -3.01
CA GLN A 135 15.23 14.40 -3.84
C GLN A 135 14.99 12.88 -3.90
N THR A 136 14.55 12.31 -2.79
CA THR A 136 14.19 10.88 -2.74
C THR A 136 12.97 10.60 -3.62
N LEU A 137 11.92 11.42 -3.53
CA LEU A 137 10.71 11.26 -4.35
C LEU A 137 11.00 11.46 -5.84
N ASP A 138 11.83 12.43 -6.21
CA ASP A 138 12.23 12.66 -7.61
C ASP A 138 13.00 11.46 -8.17
N ARG A 139 13.89 10.86 -7.37
CA ARG A 139 14.56 9.61 -7.71
C ARG A 139 13.57 8.46 -7.89
N PHE A 140 12.65 8.28 -6.95
CA PHE A 140 11.63 7.24 -7.02
C PHE A 140 10.73 7.39 -8.24
N LYS A 141 10.29 8.61 -8.57
CA LYS A 141 9.52 8.89 -9.79
C LYS A 141 10.28 8.45 -11.04
N LYS A 142 11.56 8.79 -11.12
CA LYS A 142 12.42 8.40 -12.25
C LYS A 142 12.61 6.87 -12.32
N GLU A 143 12.85 6.22 -11.20
CA GLU A 143 13.06 4.77 -11.12
C GLU A 143 11.78 4.00 -11.48
N LEU A 144 10.63 4.43 -10.99
CA LEU A 144 9.32 3.81 -11.19
C LEU A 144 8.64 4.21 -12.50
N GLY A 145 9.04 5.34 -13.10
CA GLY A 145 8.32 5.92 -14.23
C GLY A 145 6.90 6.36 -13.82
N ALA A 146 6.76 6.97 -12.64
CA ALA A 146 5.50 7.39 -12.07
C ALA A 146 5.57 8.87 -11.65
N GLU A 147 4.50 9.62 -11.88
CA GLU A 147 4.44 11.05 -11.54
C GLU A 147 4.00 11.28 -10.08
N TYR A 148 3.29 10.33 -9.49
CA TYR A 148 2.78 10.39 -8.12
C TYR A 148 2.80 9.02 -7.45
N PHE A 149 2.66 9.03 -6.12
CA PHE A 149 2.52 7.83 -5.29
C PHE A 149 1.16 7.84 -4.58
N ASP A 150 0.49 6.68 -4.55
CA ASP A 150 -0.74 6.56 -3.77
C ASP A 150 -0.43 6.55 -2.27
N ILE A 151 0.65 5.87 -1.87
CA ILE A 151 1.07 5.78 -0.47
C ILE A 151 2.59 5.89 -0.36
N VAL A 152 3.09 6.73 0.53
CA VAL A 152 4.50 6.75 0.94
C VAL A 152 4.62 6.57 2.44
N LEU A 153 5.36 5.55 2.87
CA LEU A 153 5.58 5.23 4.27
C LEU A 153 7.00 5.59 4.73
N LEU A 154 7.13 6.03 5.98
CA LEU A 154 8.41 5.95 6.69
C LEU A 154 8.68 4.48 6.98
N HIS A 155 9.84 3.99 6.53
CA HIS A 155 10.14 2.56 6.53
C HIS A 155 10.78 2.11 7.84
N CYS A 156 10.26 1.01 8.39
CA CYS A 156 10.92 0.25 9.45
C CYS A 156 11.13 1.03 10.75
N LEU A 157 10.07 1.63 11.31
CA LEU A 157 10.16 2.36 12.56
C LEU A 157 10.34 1.41 13.75
N MET A 158 11.41 1.65 14.54
CA MET A 158 11.92 0.73 15.56
C MET A 158 11.70 1.20 16.99
N ASN A 159 11.13 2.39 17.23
CA ASN A 159 10.86 2.91 18.57
C ASN A 159 9.67 3.88 18.57
N GLY A 160 9.15 4.21 19.76
CA GLY A 160 8.00 5.10 19.93
C GLY A 160 8.30 6.60 19.74
N ASN A 161 9.57 6.98 19.75
CA ASN A 161 9.99 8.40 19.65
C ASN A 161 10.06 8.89 18.19
N TRP A 162 9.77 8.00 17.22
CA TRP A 162 9.84 8.32 15.78
C TRP A 162 9.04 9.58 15.43
N VAL A 163 7.97 9.88 16.17
CA VAL A 163 7.13 11.07 15.94
C VAL A 163 7.99 12.34 15.99
N THR A 164 8.91 12.43 16.93
CA THR A 164 9.85 13.55 17.07
C THR A 164 11.12 13.36 16.25
N GLU A 165 11.70 12.16 16.27
CA GLU A 165 12.94 11.85 15.54
C GLU A 165 12.80 12.00 14.02
N LYS A 166 11.61 11.75 13.49
CA LYS A 166 11.32 11.85 12.05
C LYS A 166 10.46 13.08 11.69
N ALA A 167 10.42 14.11 12.55
CA ALA A 167 9.63 15.32 12.35
C ALA A 167 9.91 15.97 10.99
N SER A 168 11.18 16.10 10.59
CA SER A 168 11.56 16.67 9.30
C SER A 168 11.05 15.85 8.09
N PHE A 169 11.08 14.51 8.17
CA PHE A 169 10.48 13.65 7.13
C PHE A 169 8.98 13.84 7.03
N ARG A 170 8.31 13.95 8.18
CA ARG A 170 6.85 14.15 8.26
C ARG A 170 6.44 15.47 7.65
N GLU A 171 7.15 16.55 7.96
CA GLU A 171 6.93 17.87 7.39
C GLU A 171 7.07 17.84 5.85
N GLN A 172 8.21 17.36 5.35
CA GLN A 172 8.47 17.28 3.92
C GLN A 172 7.49 16.35 3.18
N LEU A 173 7.06 15.24 3.78
CA LEU A 173 6.00 14.38 3.20
C LEU A 173 4.64 15.07 3.22
N SER A 174 4.34 15.89 4.22
CA SER A 174 3.12 16.71 4.24
C SER A 174 3.11 17.73 3.11
N GLU A 175 4.26 18.36 2.82
CA GLU A 175 4.40 19.27 1.67
C GLU A 175 4.20 18.52 0.34
N ALA A 176 4.79 17.33 0.19
CA ALA A 176 4.61 16.49 -1.00
C ALA A 176 3.13 16.08 -1.18
N LYS A 177 2.43 15.80 -0.06
CA LYS A 177 0.99 15.52 -0.07
C LYS A 177 0.19 16.74 -0.51
N GLN A 178 0.50 17.93 -0.02
CA GLN A 178 -0.16 19.18 -0.44
C GLN A 178 0.05 19.49 -1.93
N LYS A 179 1.23 19.13 -2.48
CA LYS A 179 1.54 19.26 -3.92
C LYS A 179 0.87 18.19 -4.79
N GLY A 180 0.23 17.18 -4.20
CA GLY A 180 -0.38 16.06 -4.92
C GLY A 180 0.61 15.01 -5.42
N GLU A 181 1.88 15.07 -5.01
CA GLU A 181 2.91 14.09 -5.37
C GLU A 181 2.75 12.78 -4.60
N VAL A 182 2.15 12.85 -3.40
CA VAL A 182 1.82 11.74 -2.53
C VAL A 182 0.37 11.89 -2.10
N LYS A 183 -0.48 10.85 -2.25
CA LYS A 183 -1.88 10.93 -1.80
C LYS A 183 -2.01 10.67 -0.31
N LEU A 184 -1.35 9.63 0.20
CA LEU A 184 -1.43 9.19 1.59
C LEU A 184 -0.04 8.98 2.17
N VAL A 185 0.13 9.34 3.45
CA VAL A 185 1.36 9.15 4.20
C VAL A 185 1.14 8.17 5.35
N GLY A 186 2.21 7.56 5.82
CA GLY A 186 2.09 6.65 6.95
C GLY A 186 3.40 6.00 7.35
N VAL A 187 3.29 4.86 8.01
CA VAL A 187 4.43 4.19 8.63
C VAL A 187 4.41 2.67 8.46
N SER A 188 5.58 2.09 8.39
CA SER A 188 5.84 0.66 8.51
C SER A 188 6.43 0.39 9.89
N CYS A 189 5.65 -0.23 10.79
CA CYS A 189 6.07 -0.47 12.16
C CYS A 189 6.84 -1.78 12.30
N HIS A 190 7.95 -1.73 13.03
CA HIS A 190 8.80 -2.87 13.35
C HIS A 190 9.12 -2.94 14.86
N ASN A 191 8.29 -2.30 15.67
CA ASN A 191 8.33 -2.29 17.13
C ASN A 191 6.94 -1.91 17.66
N ILE A 192 6.54 -2.48 18.79
CA ILE A 192 5.20 -2.26 19.36
C ILE A 192 4.99 -0.80 19.82
N ASP A 193 6.03 -0.15 20.36
CA ASP A 193 5.90 1.25 20.80
C ASP A 193 5.83 2.20 19.61
N ALA A 194 6.52 1.88 18.50
CA ALA A 194 6.34 2.60 17.24
C ALA A 194 4.89 2.49 16.74
N MET A 195 4.27 1.31 16.87
CA MET A 195 2.87 1.11 16.49
C MET A 195 1.92 1.85 17.44
N LYS A 196 2.15 1.79 18.76
CA LYS A 196 1.34 2.55 19.74
C LYS A 196 1.32 4.04 19.43
N ALA A 197 2.48 4.60 19.07
CA ALA A 197 2.55 6.00 18.65
C ALA A 197 1.79 6.25 17.33
N ALA A 198 1.91 5.34 16.36
CA ALA A 198 1.29 5.49 15.05
C ALA A 198 -0.24 5.44 15.06
N VAL A 199 -0.84 4.59 15.89
CA VAL A 199 -2.30 4.42 15.91
C VAL A 199 -3.04 5.65 16.39
N VAL A 200 -2.41 6.49 17.21
CA VAL A 200 -2.99 7.73 17.76
C VAL A 200 -2.54 9.00 17.03
N ASP A 201 -1.47 8.95 16.22
CA ASP A 201 -0.93 10.14 15.55
C ASP A 201 -1.81 10.55 14.35
N PRO A 202 -2.39 11.77 14.33
CA PRO A 202 -3.28 12.20 13.25
C PRO A 202 -2.59 12.38 11.89
N TRP A 203 -1.26 12.48 11.85
CA TRP A 203 -0.49 12.55 10.61
C TRP A 203 -0.52 11.23 9.83
N VAL A 204 -0.71 10.11 10.51
CA VAL A 204 -0.68 8.78 9.90
C VAL A 204 -2.01 8.46 9.23
N ASP A 205 -2.02 8.40 7.91
CA ASP A 205 -3.17 7.90 7.13
C ASP A 205 -3.16 6.36 7.06
N VAL A 206 -1.97 5.74 6.95
CA VAL A 206 -1.81 4.29 6.69
C VAL A 206 -0.78 3.66 7.62
N ILE A 207 -1.12 2.50 8.17
CA ILE A 207 -0.23 1.68 8.99
C ILE A 207 0.02 0.34 8.29
N LEU A 208 1.29 -0.01 8.11
CA LEU A 208 1.74 -1.33 7.66
C LEU A 208 2.31 -2.08 8.85
N ALA A 209 1.64 -3.16 9.27
CA ALA A 209 1.91 -3.86 10.52
C ALA A 209 2.13 -5.36 10.34
N ARG A 210 3.04 -5.93 11.13
CA ARG A 210 3.30 -7.36 11.15
C ARG A 210 2.20 -8.10 11.91
N ILE A 211 1.57 -9.09 11.27
CA ILE A 211 0.46 -9.84 11.86
C ILE A 211 0.40 -11.29 11.36
N ASN A 212 0.39 -12.23 12.27
CA ASN A 212 0.08 -13.65 12.06
C ASN A 212 -0.27 -14.32 13.39
N PRO A 213 -0.91 -15.50 13.41
CA PRO A 213 -1.37 -16.14 14.64
C PRO A 213 -0.26 -16.78 15.48
N ASP A 214 0.90 -17.02 14.89
CA ASP A 214 1.99 -17.78 15.52
C ASP A 214 3.13 -16.89 16.04
N GLN A 215 2.89 -15.57 16.08
CA GLN A 215 3.81 -14.53 16.59
C GLN A 215 5.19 -14.51 15.90
N VAL A 216 5.30 -15.09 14.69
CA VAL A 216 6.57 -15.15 13.96
C VAL A 216 6.91 -13.81 13.35
N ARG A 217 8.04 -13.24 13.73
CA ARG A 217 8.51 -11.91 13.30
C ARG A 217 7.47 -10.80 13.57
N MET A 218 6.72 -10.90 14.63
CA MET A 218 5.79 -9.87 15.09
C MET A 218 6.44 -8.92 16.12
N ASP A 219 5.77 -7.82 16.41
CA ASP A 219 6.25 -6.76 17.31
C ASP A 219 5.64 -6.84 18.72
N GLY A 220 4.74 -7.76 18.93
CA GLY A 220 4.02 -8.05 20.17
C GLY A 220 3.22 -9.33 20.02
N THR A 221 2.40 -9.66 21.02
CA THR A 221 1.49 -10.80 20.90
C THR A 221 0.42 -10.53 19.83
N PRO A 222 -0.15 -11.58 19.23
CA PRO A 222 -1.25 -11.42 18.27
C PRO A 222 -2.41 -10.58 18.82
N GLU A 223 -2.76 -10.76 20.09
CA GLU A 223 -3.84 -10.04 20.77
C GLU A 223 -3.52 -8.56 20.93
N GLU A 224 -2.30 -8.22 21.37
CA GLU A 224 -1.85 -6.82 21.51
C GLU A 224 -1.87 -6.10 20.16
N ILE A 225 -1.31 -6.74 19.13
CA ILE A 225 -1.27 -6.17 17.76
C ILE A 225 -2.70 -6.00 17.23
N MET A 226 -3.58 -7.02 17.38
CA MET A 226 -4.97 -6.93 16.93
C MET A 226 -5.73 -5.77 17.58
N LYS A 227 -5.51 -5.54 18.88
CA LYS A 227 -6.11 -4.42 19.60
C LYS A 227 -5.65 -3.07 19.03
N LEU A 228 -4.35 -2.93 18.73
CA LEU A 228 -3.80 -1.71 18.10
C LEU A 228 -4.34 -1.51 16.69
N LEU A 229 -4.44 -2.58 15.88
CA LEU A 229 -5.02 -2.50 14.54
C LEU A 229 -6.49 -2.10 14.57
N LYS A 230 -7.26 -2.62 15.55
CA LYS A 230 -8.64 -2.18 15.77
C LYS A 230 -8.71 -0.69 16.08
N THR A 231 -7.84 -0.18 16.97
CA THR A 231 -7.77 1.24 17.30
C THR A 231 -7.47 2.09 16.06
N ALA A 232 -6.52 1.66 15.24
CA ALA A 232 -6.19 2.34 13.99
C ALA A 232 -7.38 2.37 13.01
N LYS A 233 -8.05 1.23 12.85
CA LYS A 233 -9.23 1.10 11.99
C LYS A 233 -10.38 1.98 12.46
N ASP A 234 -10.69 1.96 13.76
CA ASP A 234 -11.76 2.77 14.36
C ASP A 234 -11.49 4.27 14.23
N ALA A 235 -10.20 4.66 14.12
CA ALA A 235 -9.76 6.03 13.80
C ALA A 235 -9.78 6.36 12.29
N GLY A 236 -10.30 5.48 11.46
CA GLY A 236 -10.41 5.67 10.01
C GLY A 236 -9.11 5.45 9.21
N LYS A 237 -8.02 5.00 9.86
CA LYS A 237 -6.74 4.76 9.18
C LYS A 237 -6.79 3.54 8.27
N GLY A 238 -6.02 3.57 7.19
CA GLY A 238 -5.73 2.39 6.37
C GLY A 238 -4.85 1.41 7.13
N VAL A 239 -5.27 0.15 7.25
CA VAL A 239 -4.51 -0.91 7.92
C VAL A 239 -4.13 -1.97 6.92
N ILE A 240 -2.81 -2.19 6.75
CA ILE A 240 -2.22 -3.18 5.86
C ILE A 240 -1.48 -4.22 6.70
N GLY A 241 -1.84 -5.50 6.56
CA GLY A 241 -1.12 -6.60 7.21
C GLY A 241 0.09 -7.04 6.41
N MET A 242 1.24 -7.20 7.06
CA MET A 242 2.44 -7.81 6.49
C MET A 242 2.96 -8.96 7.34
N LYS A 243 3.90 -9.73 6.81
CA LYS A 243 4.44 -10.93 7.47
C LYS A 243 3.38 -11.97 7.80
N ILE A 244 2.32 -12.03 7.02
CA ILE A 244 1.22 -12.99 7.15
C ILE A 244 1.76 -14.42 7.24
N PHE A 245 2.78 -14.74 6.42
CA PHE A 245 3.46 -16.04 6.44
C PHE A 245 4.80 -16.01 7.21
N GLY A 246 4.91 -15.17 8.26
CA GLY A 246 6.10 -15.10 9.12
C GLY A 246 7.41 -14.81 8.36
N GLY A 247 7.33 -14.12 7.20
CA GLY A 247 8.50 -13.86 6.35
C GLY A 247 9.09 -15.13 5.71
N GLY A 248 8.26 -16.13 5.39
CA GLY A 248 8.63 -17.38 4.77
C GLY A 248 8.83 -18.54 5.76
N ASN A 249 8.51 -18.36 7.04
CA ASN A 249 8.60 -19.44 8.05
C ASN A 249 7.28 -20.21 8.21
N LEU A 250 6.16 -19.63 7.79
CA LEU A 250 4.81 -20.19 7.89
C LEU A 250 4.31 -20.59 6.49
N THR A 251 4.92 -21.61 5.89
CA THR A 251 4.72 -21.97 4.46
C THR A 251 3.94 -23.25 4.23
N GLN A 252 3.70 -24.06 5.26
CA GLN A 252 2.88 -25.25 5.15
C GLN A 252 1.44 -24.88 4.82
N GLU A 253 0.74 -25.69 4.07
CA GLU A 253 -0.59 -25.38 3.52
C GLU A 253 -1.60 -24.99 4.59
N GLU A 254 -1.73 -25.79 5.65
CA GLU A 254 -2.64 -25.55 6.75
C GLU A 254 -2.28 -24.28 7.56
N VAL A 255 -0.98 -24.03 7.70
CA VAL A 255 -0.48 -22.85 8.41
C VAL A 255 -0.73 -21.58 7.60
N ARG A 256 -0.60 -21.61 6.27
CA ARG A 256 -0.97 -20.48 5.41
C ARG A 256 -2.45 -20.16 5.52
N GLU A 257 -3.31 -21.17 5.46
CA GLU A 257 -4.77 -20.99 5.63
C GLU A 257 -5.10 -20.36 6.97
N LYS A 258 -4.54 -20.90 8.07
CA LYS A 258 -4.70 -20.36 9.42
C LYS A 258 -4.27 -18.89 9.50
N SER A 259 -3.12 -18.54 8.90
CA SER A 259 -2.59 -17.18 8.94
C SER A 259 -3.44 -16.18 8.15
N LEU A 260 -3.94 -16.57 6.98
CA LEU A 260 -4.84 -15.74 6.19
C LEU A 260 -6.19 -15.53 6.90
N ARG A 261 -6.79 -16.59 7.43
CA ARG A 261 -8.04 -16.48 8.19
C ARG A 261 -7.88 -15.59 9.41
N PHE A 262 -6.83 -15.79 10.20
CA PHE A 262 -6.56 -14.97 11.38
C PHE A 262 -6.49 -13.48 11.05
N ALA A 263 -5.77 -13.10 9.99
CA ALA A 263 -5.67 -11.71 9.59
C ALA A 263 -6.99 -11.18 9.02
N TRP A 264 -7.64 -11.93 8.13
CA TRP A 264 -8.80 -11.45 7.36
C TRP A 264 -10.10 -11.48 8.17
N GLU A 265 -10.37 -12.58 8.89
CA GLU A 265 -11.59 -12.74 9.72
C GLU A 265 -11.63 -11.78 10.90
N SER A 266 -10.48 -11.26 11.33
CA SER A 266 -10.42 -10.24 12.39
C SER A 266 -11.21 -8.98 12.05
N GLY A 267 -11.37 -8.69 10.75
CA GLY A 267 -11.94 -7.45 10.24
C GLY A 267 -11.12 -6.20 10.58
N ASN A 268 -9.93 -6.32 11.17
CA ASN A 268 -9.07 -5.19 11.54
C ASN A 268 -8.00 -4.86 10.49
N VAL A 269 -7.87 -5.69 9.46
CA VAL A 269 -6.95 -5.50 8.33
C VAL A 269 -7.78 -5.25 7.07
N HIS A 270 -7.48 -4.20 6.32
CA HIS A 270 -8.19 -3.88 5.08
C HIS A 270 -7.60 -4.66 3.90
N THR A 271 -6.30 -4.83 3.86
CA THR A 271 -5.57 -5.57 2.82
C THR A 271 -4.31 -6.18 3.39
N MET A 272 -3.77 -7.18 2.70
CA MET A 272 -2.54 -7.87 3.11
C MET A 272 -1.49 -7.76 2.02
N THR A 273 -0.21 -7.56 2.40
CA THR A 273 0.91 -7.66 1.48
C THR A 273 1.62 -9.01 1.64
N ILE A 274 1.75 -9.74 0.55
CA ILE A 274 2.37 -11.07 0.50
C ILE A 274 3.40 -11.09 -0.63
N GLY A 275 4.59 -11.60 -0.33
CA GLY A 275 5.61 -11.88 -1.34
C GLY A 275 5.22 -13.10 -2.18
N MET A 276 5.25 -12.92 -3.50
CA MET A 276 4.83 -13.94 -4.46
C MET A 276 5.86 -14.03 -5.59
N GLU A 277 6.79 -14.97 -5.51
CA GLU A 277 7.90 -15.09 -6.46
C GLU A 277 7.57 -16.04 -7.63
N LYS A 278 6.39 -16.68 -7.60
CA LYS A 278 5.92 -17.63 -8.62
C LYS A 278 4.43 -17.41 -8.87
N THR A 279 3.99 -17.67 -10.10
CA THR A 279 2.55 -17.56 -10.46
C THR A 279 1.69 -18.47 -9.59
N ALA A 280 2.14 -19.67 -9.25
CA ALA A 280 1.43 -20.58 -8.35
C ALA A 280 1.22 -20.00 -6.93
N TYR A 281 2.11 -19.11 -6.44
CA TYR A 281 1.92 -18.44 -5.15
C TYR A 281 0.88 -17.33 -5.24
N VAL A 282 0.77 -16.68 -6.41
CA VAL A 282 -0.31 -15.74 -6.71
C VAL A 282 -1.65 -16.46 -6.70
N ASP A 283 -1.74 -17.57 -7.42
CA ASP A 283 -2.96 -18.37 -7.50
C ASP A 283 -3.41 -18.86 -6.12
N ASP A 284 -2.51 -19.47 -5.34
CA ASP A 284 -2.78 -19.96 -3.98
C ASP A 284 -3.29 -18.82 -3.07
N ALA A 285 -2.65 -17.64 -3.09
CA ALA A 285 -3.06 -16.53 -2.25
C ALA A 285 -4.41 -15.95 -2.66
N VAL A 286 -4.63 -15.75 -3.96
CA VAL A 286 -5.89 -15.21 -4.51
C VAL A 286 -7.06 -16.15 -4.21
N GLU A 287 -6.91 -17.45 -4.48
CA GLU A 287 -7.97 -18.45 -4.28
C GLU A 287 -8.35 -18.59 -2.79
N ARG A 288 -7.36 -18.61 -1.89
CA ARG A 288 -7.61 -18.66 -0.45
C ARG A 288 -8.34 -17.42 0.03
N ILE A 289 -7.87 -16.22 -0.32
CA ILE A 289 -8.48 -14.96 0.13
C ILE A 289 -9.90 -14.85 -0.43
N ALA A 290 -10.13 -15.19 -1.69
CA ALA A 290 -11.47 -15.17 -2.30
C ALA A 290 -12.43 -16.12 -1.58
N ARG A 291 -11.98 -17.35 -1.26
CA ARG A 291 -12.75 -18.33 -0.50
C ARG A 291 -13.06 -17.83 0.91
N ILE A 292 -12.05 -17.37 1.66
CA ILE A 292 -12.22 -16.87 3.02
C ILE A 292 -13.19 -15.66 3.02
N THR A 293 -13.07 -14.77 2.05
CA THR A 293 -13.98 -13.61 1.92
C THR A 293 -15.41 -14.05 1.71
N LYS A 294 -15.64 -15.09 0.89
CA LYS A 294 -16.97 -15.66 0.68
C LYS A 294 -17.52 -16.28 1.96
N ASP A 295 -16.69 -17.04 2.69
CA ASP A 295 -17.08 -17.68 3.96
C ASP A 295 -17.54 -16.66 5.02
N ILE A 296 -16.91 -15.46 5.06
CA ILE A 296 -17.24 -14.38 6.01
C ILE A 296 -18.54 -13.64 5.60
N SER A 297 -18.82 -13.60 4.29
CA SER A 297 -19.94 -12.79 3.74
C SER A 297 -21.27 -13.55 3.67
N GLY A 298 -21.24 -14.88 3.79
CA GLY A 298 -22.42 -15.77 3.76
C GLY A 298 -22.87 -16.14 5.14
#